data_c9dd679d6a6a218aec150c59c49da698
#
_entry.id   c9dd679d6a6a218aec150c59c49da698
#
_cell.length_a   1.000
_cell.length_b   1.000
_cell.length_c   1.000
_cell.angle_alpha   90.00
_cell.angle_beta   90.00
_cell.angle_gamma   90.00
#
_symmetry.space_group_name_H-M   'P 1'
#
loop_
_entity.id
_entity.type
_entity.pdbx_description
1 polymer ?
#
loop_
_entity_poly.entity_id
_entity_poly.type
_entity_poly.pdbx_seq_one_letter_code
_entity_poly.pdbx_strand_id
1 'polypeptide(L)'
;REDKAFTLERLAVKGVDATEAVEKIEALDDERKSIQAQLDACLAQQNAIAKEVGMLFKQGKKEEAEAAKAKTVQLKERSRSMEERLRAVGEELNAVIVTLPNFPNKDVPRGKTAADNVVVRMGGTNPALPEGALPHWELARKYDLIDFELGVKLTGAGFPVYKGKGAALQRALIAFFLDCNTAAGYTEIMPPLMVNEASGFGTGQLPDKEGQM
;
A
#
# COMPACT_ATOMS: atom_id res chain seq x y z
N ARG A 1 -16.66 6.00 -5.15
CA ARG A 1 -17.84 6.90 -5.13
C ARG A 1 -18.55 7.00 -6.47
N GLU A 2 -17.82 7.00 -7.57
CA GLU A 2 -18.45 7.11 -8.91
C GLU A 2 -19.36 5.92 -9.21
N ASP A 3 -18.98 4.71 -8.72
CA ASP A 3 -19.80 3.51 -8.87
C ASP A 3 -19.60 2.56 -7.66
N LYS A 4 -20.44 2.72 -6.64
CA LYS A 4 -20.44 1.86 -5.44
C LYS A 4 -20.80 0.41 -5.79
N ALA A 5 -21.79 0.23 -6.69
CA ALA A 5 -22.26 -1.10 -7.06
C ALA A 5 -21.15 -1.88 -7.77
N PHE A 6 -20.46 -1.26 -8.72
CA PHE A 6 -19.30 -1.83 -9.39
C PHE A 6 -18.19 -2.17 -8.40
N THR A 7 -17.90 -1.27 -7.44
CA THR A 7 -16.88 -1.51 -6.40
C THR A 7 -17.17 -2.78 -5.60
N LEU A 8 -18.40 -2.91 -5.11
CA LEU A 8 -18.83 -4.08 -4.31
C LEU A 8 -18.84 -5.35 -5.16
N GLU A 9 -19.31 -5.29 -6.40
CA GLU A 9 -19.27 -6.41 -7.34
C GLU A 9 -17.84 -6.91 -7.56
N ARG A 10 -16.89 -6.01 -7.82
CA ARG A 10 -15.50 -6.38 -8.08
C ARG A 10 -14.78 -6.96 -6.86
N LEU A 11 -15.05 -6.45 -5.66
CA LEU A 11 -14.53 -7.03 -4.42
C LEU A 11 -15.15 -8.40 -4.13
N ALA A 12 -16.42 -8.59 -4.44
CA ALA A 12 -17.10 -9.89 -4.31
C ALA A 12 -16.51 -10.96 -5.25
N VAL A 13 -15.89 -10.60 -6.38
CA VAL A 13 -15.15 -11.54 -7.25
C VAL A 13 -14.00 -12.21 -6.48
N LYS A 14 -13.36 -11.48 -5.56
CA LYS A 14 -12.33 -12.02 -4.65
C LYS A 14 -12.89 -12.69 -3.39
N GLY A 15 -14.20 -12.85 -3.29
CA GLY A 15 -14.86 -13.42 -2.11
C GLY A 15 -14.88 -12.49 -0.89
N VAL A 16 -14.67 -11.18 -1.09
CA VAL A 16 -14.68 -10.18 -0.03
C VAL A 16 -16.03 -9.49 0.00
N ASP A 17 -16.75 -9.58 1.13
CA ASP A 17 -17.88 -8.69 1.41
C ASP A 17 -17.32 -7.39 1.98
N ALA A 18 -17.35 -6.35 1.17
CA ALA A 18 -16.82 -5.04 1.51
C ALA A 18 -17.92 -4.00 1.81
N THR A 19 -19.16 -4.42 1.97
CA THR A 19 -20.31 -3.52 2.12
C THR A 19 -20.11 -2.54 3.28
N GLU A 20 -19.83 -3.05 4.47
CA GLU A 20 -19.63 -2.25 5.67
C GLU A 20 -18.39 -1.33 5.56
N ALA A 21 -17.29 -1.85 5.01
CA ALA A 21 -16.06 -1.07 4.81
C ALA A 21 -16.26 0.08 3.83
N VAL A 22 -16.96 -0.16 2.72
CA VAL A 22 -17.27 0.88 1.72
C VAL A 22 -18.19 1.95 2.29
N GLU A 23 -19.21 1.58 3.08
CA GLU A 23 -20.09 2.53 3.74
C GLU A 23 -19.33 3.41 4.75
N LYS A 24 -18.44 2.80 5.52
CA LYS A 24 -17.59 3.52 6.46
C LYS A 24 -16.64 4.48 5.74
N ILE A 25 -16.04 4.07 4.63
CA ILE A 25 -15.18 4.93 3.77
C ILE A 25 -15.98 6.13 3.24
N GLU A 26 -17.21 5.91 2.78
CA GLU A 26 -18.07 7.00 2.29
C GLU A 26 -18.38 8.01 3.40
N ALA A 27 -18.77 7.52 4.58
CA ALA A 27 -19.08 8.36 5.73
C ALA A 27 -17.88 9.20 6.19
N LEU A 28 -16.70 8.57 6.32
CA LEU A 28 -15.47 9.26 6.71
C LEU A 28 -15.01 10.27 5.65
N ASP A 29 -15.15 9.98 4.37
CA ASP A 29 -14.79 10.93 3.31
C ASP A 29 -15.77 12.11 3.25
N ASP A 30 -17.06 11.92 3.56
CA ASP A 30 -18.04 13.00 3.65
C ASP A 30 -17.74 13.89 4.87
N GLU A 31 -17.41 13.31 6.02
CA GLU A 31 -16.96 14.05 7.18
C GLU A 31 -15.69 14.86 6.86
N ARG A 32 -14.68 14.22 6.26
CA ARG A 32 -13.44 14.86 5.84
C ARG A 32 -13.68 16.07 4.95
N LYS A 33 -14.52 15.93 3.93
CA LYS A 33 -14.89 17.03 3.00
C LYS A 33 -15.61 18.16 3.70
N SER A 34 -16.53 17.83 4.61
CA SER A 34 -17.27 18.81 5.39
C SER A 34 -16.33 19.62 6.29
N ILE A 35 -15.42 18.94 7.00
CA ILE A 35 -14.44 19.62 7.85
C ILE A 35 -13.50 20.48 7.02
N GLN A 36 -13.01 19.99 5.87
CA GLN A 36 -12.15 20.78 4.97
C GLN A 36 -12.83 22.06 4.51
N ALA A 37 -14.09 21.99 4.07
CA ALA A 37 -14.84 23.17 3.65
C ALA A 37 -15.03 24.18 4.79
N GLN A 38 -15.28 23.70 6.03
CA GLN A 38 -15.39 24.57 7.20
C GLN A 38 -14.05 25.19 7.57
N LEU A 39 -12.96 24.44 7.48
CA LEU A 39 -11.61 24.95 7.73
C LEU A 39 -11.24 26.04 6.72
N ASP A 40 -11.48 25.80 5.44
CA ASP A 40 -11.20 26.77 4.36
C ASP A 40 -11.99 28.08 4.59
N ALA A 41 -13.26 27.97 4.96
CA ALA A 41 -14.08 29.14 5.31
C ALA A 41 -13.57 29.89 6.55
N CYS A 42 -13.13 29.14 7.57
CA CYS A 42 -12.56 29.71 8.79
C CYS A 42 -11.24 30.45 8.51
N LEU A 43 -10.36 29.87 7.70
CA LEU A 43 -9.10 30.48 7.28
C LEU A 43 -9.34 31.74 6.42
N ALA A 44 -10.32 31.69 5.53
CA ALA A 44 -10.71 32.87 4.75
C ALA A 44 -11.21 34.02 5.66
N GLN A 45 -12.00 33.71 6.69
CA GLN A 45 -12.42 34.70 7.69
C GLN A 45 -11.25 35.27 8.50
N GLN A 46 -10.31 34.39 8.93
CA GLN A 46 -9.08 34.84 9.60
C GLN A 46 -8.29 35.85 8.75
N ASN A 47 -8.10 35.55 7.48
CA ASN A 47 -7.40 36.41 6.53
C ASN A 47 -8.13 37.74 6.32
N ALA A 48 -9.45 37.73 6.24
CA ALA A 48 -10.25 38.96 6.13
C ALA A 48 -10.12 39.84 7.37
N ILE A 49 -10.28 39.27 8.57
CA ILE A 49 -10.14 40.00 9.83
C ILE A 49 -8.72 40.52 10.03
N ALA A 50 -7.68 39.75 9.64
CA ALA A 50 -6.30 40.23 9.73
C ALA A 50 -6.06 41.48 8.88
N LYS A 51 -6.65 41.57 7.69
CA LYS A 51 -6.60 42.78 6.84
C LYS A 51 -7.38 43.93 7.48
N GLU A 52 -8.57 43.67 8.05
CA GLU A 52 -9.38 44.65 8.76
C GLU A 52 -8.64 45.24 9.94
N VAL A 53 -8.03 44.40 10.79
CA VAL A 53 -7.20 44.83 11.92
C VAL A 53 -6.08 45.77 11.45
N GLY A 54 -5.40 45.45 10.35
CA GLY A 54 -4.35 46.31 9.78
C GLY A 54 -4.87 47.67 9.32
N MET A 55 -6.09 47.76 8.78
CA MET A 55 -6.73 48.97 8.37
C MET A 55 -7.17 49.83 9.59
N LEU A 56 -7.78 49.19 10.60
CA LEU A 56 -8.23 49.87 11.82
C LEU A 56 -7.05 50.52 12.60
N PHE A 57 -5.92 49.82 12.67
CA PHE A 57 -4.71 50.43 13.27
C PHE A 57 -4.22 51.64 12.49
N LYS A 58 -4.23 51.62 11.16
CA LYS A 58 -3.83 52.80 10.35
C LYS A 58 -4.80 53.96 10.52
N GLN A 59 -6.07 53.74 10.86
CA GLN A 59 -7.09 54.72 11.11
C GLN A 59 -7.11 55.24 12.57
N GLY A 60 -6.23 54.68 13.45
CA GLY A 60 -6.18 55.06 14.86
C GLY A 60 -7.29 54.49 15.76
N LYS A 61 -8.13 53.58 15.22
CA LYS A 61 -9.27 52.96 15.91
C LYS A 61 -8.84 51.74 16.74
N LYS A 62 -8.14 52.00 17.84
CA LYS A 62 -7.51 50.96 18.66
C LYS A 62 -8.50 50.00 19.30
N GLU A 63 -9.63 50.45 19.83
CA GLU A 63 -10.63 49.62 20.50
C GLU A 63 -11.29 48.62 19.50
N GLU A 64 -11.65 49.11 18.32
CA GLU A 64 -12.21 48.27 17.26
C GLU A 64 -11.17 47.19 16.78
N ALA A 65 -9.91 47.59 16.69
CA ALA A 65 -8.82 46.69 16.33
C ALA A 65 -8.58 45.60 17.38
N GLU A 66 -8.66 45.92 18.66
CA GLU A 66 -8.54 44.90 19.74
C GLU A 66 -9.74 43.93 19.76
N ALA A 67 -10.96 44.41 19.51
CA ALA A 67 -12.13 43.57 19.38
C ALA A 67 -12.01 42.60 18.17
N ALA A 68 -11.48 43.06 17.05
CA ALA A 68 -11.22 42.21 15.87
C ALA A 68 -10.11 41.21 16.15
N LYS A 69 -9.06 41.55 16.90
CA LYS A 69 -8.04 40.58 17.34
C LYS A 69 -8.62 39.45 18.21
N ALA A 70 -9.51 39.78 19.14
CA ALA A 70 -10.17 38.75 19.97
C ALA A 70 -10.91 37.72 19.12
N LYS A 71 -11.61 38.15 18.06
CA LYS A 71 -12.24 37.25 17.09
C LYS A 71 -11.20 36.40 16.38
N THR A 72 -10.04 36.92 16.03
CA THR A 72 -8.96 36.17 15.40
C THR A 72 -8.45 35.01 16.28
N VAL A 73 -8.37 35.26 17.61
CA VAL A 73 -7.95 34.20 18.57
C VAL A 73 -8.96 33.04 18.56
N GLN A 74 -10.26 33.33 18.64
CA GLN A 74 -11.31 32.31 18.60
C GLN A 74 -11.30 31.50 17.27
N LEU A 75 -11.11 32.19 16.14
CA LEU A 75 -11.01 31.53 14.85
C LEU A 75 -9.75 30.64 14.73
N LYS A 76 -8.62 31.05 15.35
CA LYS A 76 -7.41 30.22 15.39
C LYS A 76 -7.62 28.96 16.22
N GLU A 77 -8.27 29.04 17.36
CA GLU A 77 -8.59 27.86 18.17
C GLU A 77 -9.52 26.91 17.41
N ARG A 78 -10.54 27.48 16.72
CA ARG A 78 -11.46 26.71 15.90
C ARG A 78 -10.76 26.04 14.71
N SER A 79 -9.89 26.75 13.99
CA SER A 79 -9.13 26.16 12.86
C SER A 79 -8.23 25.03 13.34
N ARG A 80 -7.55 25.21 14.49
CA ARG A 80 -6.70 24.17 15.07
C ARG A 80 -7.50 22.91 15.42
N SER A 81 -8.65 23.04 16.05
CA SER A 81 -9.52 21.90 16.36
C SER A 81 -9.99 21.18 15.10
N MET A 82 -10.32 21.94 14.03
CA MET A 82 -10.70 21.36 12.74
C MET A 82 -9.52 20.64 12.07
N GLU A 83 -8.31 21.17 12.13
CA GLU A 83 -7.09 20.53 11.62
C GLU A 83 -6.80 19.21 12.34
N GLU A 84 -6.91 19.21 13.67
CA GLU A 84 -6.75 17.99 14.49
C GLU A 84 -7.80 16.93 14.12
N ARG A 85 -9.06 17.32 13.97
CA ARG A 85 -10.13 16.39 13.55
C ARG A 85 -9.93 15.90 12.12
N LEU A 86 -9.54 16.78 11.19
CA LEU A 86 -9.26 16.44 9.80
C LEU A 86 -8.15 15.38 9.70
N ARG A 87 -7.09 15.53 10.50
CA ARG A 87 -6.02 14.53 10.59
C ARG A 87 -6.56 13.20 11.12
N ALA A 88 -7.29 13.19 12.21
CA ALA A 88 -7.84 11.98 12.80
C ALA A 88 -8.77 11.23 11.82
N VAL A 89 -9.67 11.95 11.14
CA VAL A 89 -10.55 11.36 10.12
C VAL A 89 -9.74 10.81 8.95
N GLY A 90 -8.65 11.49 8.54
CA GLY A 90 -7.74 11.02 7.51
C GLY A 90 -7.04 9.71 7.89
N GLU A 91 -6.59 9.59 9.13
CA GLU A 91 -5.97 8.38 9.68
C GLU A 91 -7.00 7.23 9.74
N GLU A 92 -8.22 7.48 10.25
CA GLU A 92 -9.31 6.50 10.27
C GLU A 92 -9.69 6.02 8.87
N LEU A 93 -9.82 6.93 7.92
CA LEU A 93 -10.12 6.63 6.52
C LEU A 93 -9.05 5.73 5.90
N ASN A 94 -7.77 6.10 6.08
CA ASN A 94 -6.66 5.31 5.58
C ASN A 94 -6.62 3.92 6.22
N ALA A 95 -6.85 3.80 7.52
CA ALA A 95 -6.89 2.53 8.23
C ALA A 95 -7.94 1.56 7.66
N VAL A 96 -9.08 2.08 7.18
CA VAL A 96 -10.09 1.24 6.52
C VAL A 96 -9.71 0.90 5.08
N ILE A 97 -9.21 1.86 4.31
CA ILE A 97 -8.85 1.66 2.89
C ILE A 97 -7.79 0.58 2.73
N VAL A 98 -6.75 0.56 3.58
CA VAL A 98 -5.64 -0.41 3.47
C VAL A 98 -6.07 -1.85 3.78
N THR A 99 -7.25 -2.06 4.39
CA THR A 99 -7.79 -3.41 4.61
C THR A 99 -8.40 -4.02 3.36
N LEU A 100 -8.80 -3.20 2.39
CA LEU A 100 -9.45 -3.66 1.17
C LEU A 100 -8.40 -4.11 0.15
N PRO A 101 -8.62 -5.25 -0.54
CA PRO A 101 -7.75 -5.66 -1.63
C PRO A 101 -7.96 -4.78 -2.87
N ASN A 102 -6.96 -4.73 -3.74
CA ASN A 102 -7.08 -4.09 -5.04
C ASN A 102 -8.17 -4.74 -5.89
N PHE A 103 -8.84 -3.95 -6.74
CA PHE A 103 -9.85 -4.44 -7.65
C PHE A 103 -9.25 -5.39 -8.69
N PRO A 104 -9.86 -6.57 -8.89
CA PRO A 104 -9.48 -7.43 -10.00
C PRO A 104 -9.91 -6.80 -11.32
N ASN A 105 -9.15 -7.04 -12.39
CA ASN A 105 -9.55 -6.64 -13.74
C ASN A 105 -10.91 -7.28 -14.10
N LYS A 106 -11.66 -6.64 -14.99
CA LYS A 106 -12.96 -7.12 -15.45
C LYS A 106 -12.92 -8.55 -16.02
N ASP A 107 -11.80 -8.94 -16.61
CA ASP A 107 -11.61 -10.25 -17.23
C ASP A 107 -11.27 -11.36 -16.21
N VAL A 108 -11.06 -11.00 -14.93
CA VAL A 108 -10.80 -11.99 -13.87
C VAL A 108 -12.10 -12.69 -13.51
N PRO A 109 -12.18 -14.03 -13.66
CA PRO A 109 -13.37 -14.80 -13.31
C PRO A 109 -13.59 -14.83 -11.80
N ARG A 110 -14.82 -15.08 -11.40
CA ARG A 110 -15.15 -15.34 -10.00
C ARG A 110 -14.58 -16.71 -9.61
N GLY A 111 -13.86 -16.76 -8.49
CA GLY A 111 -13.29 -18.00 -8.00
C GLY A 111 -12.85 -17.92 -6.55
N LYS A 112 -12.64 -19.08 -5.93
CA LYS A 112 -12.16 -19.22 -4.55
C LYS A 112 -10.84 -19.97 -4.46
N THR A 113 -10.51 -20.77 -5.48
CA THR A 113 -9.36 -21.65 -5.50
C THR A 113 -8.61 -21.56 -6.81
N ALA A 114 -7.41 -22.08 -6.87
CA ALA A 114 -6.62 -22.14 -8.11
C ALA A 114 -7.30 -22.95 -9.22
N ALA A 115 -8.23 -23.87 -8.87
CA ALA A 115 -9.00 -24.64 -9.85
C ALA A 115 -9.99 -23.78 -10.64
N ASP A 116 -10.38 -22.64 -10.11
CA ASP A 116 -11.29 -21.69 -10.77
C ASP A 116 -10.55 -20.78 -11.78
N ASN A 117 -9.22 -20.85 -11.85
CA ASN A 117 -8.43 -20.06 -12.78
C ASN A 117 -8.67 -20.50 -14.23
N VAL A 118 -8.84 -19.51 -15.10
CA VAL A 118 -8.98 -19.73 -16.55
C VAL A 118 -7.63 -19.55 -17.23
N VAL A 119 -7.19 -20.56 -17.97
CA VAL A 119 -5.98 -20.48 -18.80
C VAL A 119 -6.25 -19.57 -19.99
N VAL A 120 -5.67 -18.37 -19.99
CA VAL A 120 -5.85 -17.38 -21.05
C VAL A 120 -5.02 -17.70 -22.28
N ARG A 121 -3.81 -18.22 -22.10
CA ARG A 121 -2.89 -18.54 -23.18
C ARG A 121 -1.93 -19.66 -22.75
N MET A 122 -1.73 -20.60 -23.64
CA MET A 122 -0.66 -21.59 -23.54
C MET A 122 0.41 -21.25 -24.59
N GLY A 123 1.68 -21.51 -24.27
CA GLY A 123 2.79 -21.26 -25.18
C GLY A 123 3.96 -22.20 -24.90
N GLY A 124 4.78 -22.41 -25.93
CA GLY A 124 5.89 -23.34 -25.87
C GLY A 124 5.46 -24.80 -26.07
N THR A 125 6.45 -25.69 -26.05
CA THR A 125 6.25 -27.12 -26.13
C THR A 125 6.72 -27.75 -24.82
N ASN A 126 5.88 -28.54 -24.19
CA ASN A 126 6.30 -29.29 -23.00
C ASN A 126 7.35 -30.33 -23.42
N PRO A 127 8.55 -30.33 -22.82
CA PRO A 127 9.53 -31.37 -23.11
C PRO A 127 9.01 -32.74 -22.67
N ALA A 128 9.21 -33.74 -23.51
CA ALA A 128 8.99 -35.12 -23.11
C ALA A 128 10.08 -35.53 -22.11
N LEU A 129 9.71 -35.72 -20.86
CA LEU A 129 10.63 -36.21 -19.85
C LEU A 129 10.80 -37.74 -20.02
N PRO A 130 12.01 -38.30 -19.82
CA PRO A 130 12.23 -39.72 -19.87
C PRO A 130 11.45 -40.42 -18.76
N GLU A 131 11.15 -41.71 -18.99
CA GLU A 131 10.55 -42.53 -17.94
C GLU A 131 11.45 -42.59 -16.71
N GLY A 132 10.88 -42.39 -15.52
CA GLY A 132 11.64 -42.34 -14.27
C GLY A 132 12.36 -40.99 -14.02
N ALA A 133 12.00 -39.90 -14.72
CA ALA A 133 12.53 -38.58 -14.45
C ALA A 133 12.28 -38.18 -12.99
N LEU A 134 13.34 -37.79 -12.31
CA LEU A 134 13.30 -37.42 -10.91
C LEU A 134 12.79 -35.96 -10.73
N PRO A 135 11.97 -35.68 -9.71
CA PRO A 135 11.60 -34.30 -9.36
C PRO A 135 12.80 -33.50 -8.84
N HIS A 136 12.68 -32.17 -8.88
CA HIS A 136 13.79 -31.27 -8.56
C HIS A 136 14.39 -31.48 -7.15
N TRP A 137 13.61 -31.83 -6.16
CA TRP A 137 14.09 -32.09 -4.80
C TRP A 137 14.95 -33.38 -4.71
N GLU A 138 14.63 -34.38 -5.50
CA GLU A 138 15.44 -35.60 -5.58
C GLU A 138 16.72 -35.35 -6.38
N LEU A 139 16.66 -34.54 -7.45
CA LEU A 139 17.85 -34.11 -8.17
C LEU A 139 18.77 -33.25 -7.28
N ALA A 140 18.21 -32.32 -6.51
CA ALA A 140 18.97 -31.52 -5.56
C ALA A 140 19.70 -32.39 -4.53
N ARG A 141 19.04 -33.43 -4.01
CA ARG A 141 19.66 -34.40 -3.09
C ARG A 141 20.69 -35.28 -3.79
N LYS A 142 20.37 -35.82 -4.95
CA LYS A 142 21.26 -36.70 -5.74
C LYS A 142 22.59 -36.03 -6.08
N TYR A 143 22.55 -34.76 -6.42
CA TYR A 143 23.74 -33.97 -6.79
C TYR A 143 24.30 -33.12 -5.66
N ASP A 144 23.77 -33.25 -4.45
CA ASP A 144 24.17 -32.51 -3.26
C ASP A 144 24.21 -30.98 -3.49
N LEU A 145 23.12 -30.46 -4.10
CA LEU A 145 23.01 -29.05 -4.47
C LEU A 145 22.37 -28.20 -3.38
N ILE A 146 21.42 -28.77 -2.64
CA ILE A 146 20.63 -28.09 -1.60
C ILE A 146 20.47 -29.00 -0.39
N ASP A 147 20.73 -28.46 0.78
CA ASP A 147 20.51 -29.10 2.07
C ASP A 147 19.26 -28.48 2.74
N PHE A 148 18.16 -29.18 2.64
CA PHE A 148 16.88 -28.73 3.23
C PHE A 148 16.85 -28.97 4.74
N GLU A 149 17.50 -30.01 5.25
CA GLU A 149 17.53 -30.33 6.69
C GLU A 149 18.35 -29.29 7.46
N LEU A 150 19.50 -28.92 6.90
CA LEU A 150 20.31 -27.84 7.47
C LEU A 150 19.56 -26.49 7.44
N GLY A 151 18.80 -26.21 6.38
CA GLY A 151 17.98 -25.02 6.27
C GLY A 151 16.93 -24.92 7.38
N VAL A 152 16.21 -26.02 7.63
CA VAL A 152 15.23 -26.10 8.73
C VAL A 152 15.90 -25.90 10.08
N LYS A 153 17.09 -26.47 10.30
CA LYS A 153 17.85 -26.34 11.56
C LYS A 153 18.31 -24.89 11.81
N LEU A 154 18.67 -24.16 10.75
CA LEU A 154 19.20 -22.78 10.88
C LEU A 154 18.11 -21.73 11.06
N THR A 155 16.99 -21.88 10.36
CA THR A 155 16.00 -20.80 10.23
C THR A 155 14.58 -21.29 10.44
N GLY A 156 14.23 -22.52 10.01
CA GLY A 156 12.89 -23.05 10.05
C GLY A 156 12.45 -23.66 8.71
N ALA A 157 11.21 -24.11 8.63
CA ALA A 157 10.67 -24.75 7.43
C ALA A 157 10.67 -23.79 6.22
N GLY A 158 11.02 -24.33 5.05
CA GLY A 158 11.00 -23.58 3.79
C GLY A 158 12.31 -22.85 3.44
N PHE A 159 13.32 -22.88 4.31
CA PHE A 159 14.61 -22.24 4.04
C PHE A 159 15.64 -23.27 3.52
N PRO A 160 16.12 -23.15 2.26
CA PRO A 160 17.15 -24.02 1.70
C PRO A 160 18.56 -23.53 2.00
N VAL A 161 19.52 -24.45 2.15
CA VAL A 161 20.94 -24.13 2.14
C VAL A 161 21.56 -24.62 0.85
N TYR A 162 22.01 -23.74 0.00
CA TYR A 162 22.70 -24.10 -1.24
C TYR A 162 24.13 -24.52 -0.97
N LYS A 163 24.57 -25.61 -1.61
CA LYS A 163 25.89 -26.23 -1.40
C LYS A 163 26.66 -26.35 -2.72
N GLY A 164 27.97 -26.21 -2.65
CA GLY A 164 28.89 -26.51 -3.76
C GLY A 164 28.42 -25.94 -5.12
N LYS A 165 28.15 -26.83 -6.06
CA LYS A 165 27.68 -26.48 -7.41
C LYS A 165 26.29 -25.79 -7.38
N GLY A 166 25.43 -26.11 -6.41
CA GLY A 166 24.14 -25.43 -6.23
C GLY A 166 24.31 -23.95 -5.87
N ALA A 167 25.19 -23.64 -4.93
CA ALA A 167 25.50 -22.26 -4.58
C ALA A 167 26.15 -21.50 -5.74
N ALA A 168 27.05 -22.14 -6.50
CA ALA A 168 27.66 -21.56 -7.69
C ALA A 168 26.61 -21.25 -8.78
N LEU A 169 25.68 -22.18 -9.01
CA LEU A 169 24.58 -22.02 -9.99
C LEU A 169 23.66 -20.88 -9.58
N GLN A 170 23.25 -20.78 -8.31
CA GLN A 170 22.40 -19.69 -7.84
C GLN A 170 23.05 -18.31 -8.09
N ARG A 171 24.34 -18.18 -7.75
CA ARG A 171 25.09 -16.94 -7.99
C ARG A 171 25.20 -16.62 -9.49
N ALA A 172 25.44 -17.63 -10.32
CA ALA A 172 25.51 -17.47 -11.77
C ALA A 172 24.16 -17.04 -12.37
N LEU A 173 23.03 -17.57 -11.87
CA LEU A 173 21.71 -17.17 -12.31
C LEU A 173 21.38 -15.72 -11.92
N ILE A 174 21.78 -15.27 -10.72
CA ILE A 174 21.61 -13.87 -10.32
C ILE A 174 22.38 -12.95 -11.29
N ALA A 175 23.67 -13.23 -11.55
CA ALA A 175 24.46 -12.46 -12.51
C ALA A 175 23.82 -12.46 -13.90
N PHE A 176 23.41 -13.61 -14.40
CA PHE A 176 22.77 -13.75 -15.71
C PHE A 176 21.48 -12.91 -15.83
N PHE A 177 20.63 -12.89 -14.81
CA PHE A 177 19.41 -12.06 -14.83
C PHE A 177 19.73 -10.57 -14.81
N LEU A 178 20.72 -10.14 -14.04
CA LEU A 178 21.16 -8.75 -14.04
C LEU A 178 21.73 -8.33 -15.39
N ASP A 179 22.60 -9.16 -15.99
CA ASP A 179 23.19 -8.90 -17.31
C ASP A 179 22.11 -8.82 -18.40
N CYS A 180 21.15 -9.75 -18.41
CA CYS A 180 20.05 -9.73 -19.36
C CYS A 180 19.16 -8.48 -19.21
N ASN A 181 18.85 -8.10 -17.99
CA ASN A 181 17.98 -6.94 -17.73
C ASN A 181 18.71 -5.61 -18.07
N THR A 182 19.98 -5.48 -17.73
CA THR A 182 20.75 -4.29 -18.08
C THR A 182 20.95 -4.17 -19.60
N ALA A 183 21.19 -5.29 -20.29
CA ALA A 183 21.23 -5.32 -21.75
C ALA A 183 19.87 -4.95 -22.40
N ALA A 184 18.74 -5.22 -21.71
CA ALA A 184 17.41 -4.81 -22.15
C ALA A 184 17.07 -3.33 -21.80
N GLY A 185 18.00 -2.57 -21.21
CA GLY A 185 17.86 -1.15 -20.91
C GLY A 185 17.35 -0.83 -19.51
N TYR A 186 17.25 -1.81 -18.60
CA TYR A 186 16.98 -1.54 -17.20
C TYR A 186 18.22 -1.06 -16.46
N THR A 187 18.05 -0.19 -15.48
CA THR A 187 19.15 0.26 -14.61
C THR A 187 19.26 -0.67 -13.41
N GLU A 188 20.44 -1.24 -13.19
CA GLU A 188 20.72 -2.00 -11.98
C GLU A 188 20.79 -1.08 -10.77
N ILE A 189 20.08 -1.45 -9.70
CA ILE A 189 20.06 -0.70 -8.45
C ILE A 189 20.30 -1.67 -7.30
N MET A 190 21.18 -1.30 -6.37
CA MET A 190 21.42 -2.03 -5.13
C MET A 190 20.87 -1.20 -3.95
N PRO A 191 19.61 -1.42 -3.56
CA PRO A 191 19.00 -0.71 -2.43
C PRO A 191 19.51 -1.24 -1.08
N PRO A 192 19.31 -0.47 0.02
CA PRO A 192 19.51 -0.99 1.37
C PRO A 192 18.65 -2.23 1.64
N LEU A 193 19.20 -3.19 2.41
CA LEU A 193 18.48 -4.42 2.78
C LEU A 193 17.41 -4.18 3.85
N MET A 194 17.56 -3.10 4.64
CA MET A 194 16.57 -2.67 5.63
C MET A 194 15.84 -1.45 5.13
N VAL A 195 14.52 -1.44 5.30
CA VAL A 195 13.63 -0.36 4.89
C VAL A 195 12.82 0.15 6.09
N ASN A 196 12.31 1.36 6.00
CA ASN A 196 11.41 1.92 6.99
C ASN A 196 9.96 1.42 6.78
N GLU A 197 9.11 1.66 7.79
CA GLU A 197 7.70 1.27 7.77
C GLU A 197 6.94 1.82 6.56
N ALA A 198 7.19 3.08 6.18
CA ALA A 198 6.54 3.71 5.04
C ALA A 198 6.82 2.97 3.71
N SER A 199 8.03 2.45 3.54
CA SER A 199 8.38 1.60 2.38
C SER A 199 7.65 0.27 2.41
N GLY A 200 7.50 -0.33 3.60
CA GLY A 200 6.71 -1.55 3.80
C GLY A 200 5.23 -1.36 3.41
N PHE A 201 4.62 -0.25 3.82
CA PHE A 201 3.27 0.13 3.38
C PHE A 201 3.19 0.38 1.87
N GLY A 202 4.14 1.11 1.31
CA GLY A 202 4.17 1.45 -0.12
C GLY A 202 4.28 0.24 -1.04
N THR A 203 4.89 -0.85 -0.59
CA THR A 203 5.02 -2.11 -1.32
C THR A 203 3.97 -3.16 -0.96
N GLY A 204 3.04 -2.85 -0.04
CA GLY A 204 1.96 -3.74 0.37
C GLY A 204 2.38 -4.86 1.32
N GLN A 205 3.57 -4.78 1.91
CA GLN A 205 4.04 -5.71 2.96
C GLN A 205 3.37 -5.41 4.30
N LEU A 206 3.02 -4.16 4.54
CA LEU A 206 2.27 -3.71 5.70
C LEU A 206 0.87 -3.21 5.30
N PRO A 207 -0.15 -3.34 6.17
CA PRO A 207 -0.10 -4.07 7.44
C PRO A 207 0.14 -5.57 7.21
N ASP A 208 0.96 -6.19 8.07
CA ASP A 208 1.23 -7.63 7.99
C ASP A 208 -0.04 -8.43 8.32
N LYS A 209 -0.70 -8.93 7.27
CA LYS A 209 -1.95 -9.70 7.38
C LYS A 209 -1.73 -11.18 7.68
N GLU A 210 -0.50 -11.65 7.48
CA GLU A 210 -0.15 -13.07 7.57
C GLU A 210 0.76 -13.39 8.76
N GLY A 211 1.20 -12.38 9.51
CA GLY A 211 2.09 -12.53 10.67
C GLY A 211 3.48 -13.07 10.29
N GLN A 212 4.00 -12.64 9.14
CA GLN A 212 5.27 -13.13 8.60
C GLN A 212 6.46 -12.21 8.93
N MET A 213 6.21 -11.05 9.55
CA MET A 213 7.23 -10.08 9.95
C MET A 213 7.22 -9.82 11.45
#